data_62a63e626a2f13a3d8bd6304ceb881d2
#
_entry.id   62a63e626a2f13a3d8bd6304ceb881d2
#
_cell.length_a   1.000
_cell.length_b   1.000
_cell.length_c   1.000
_cell.angle_alpha   90.00
_cell.angle_beta   90.00
_cell.angle_gamma   90.00
#
_symmetry.space_group_name_H-M   'P 1'
#
loop_
_entity.id
_entity.type
_entity.pdbx_description
1 polymer ?
#
loop_
_entity_poly.entity_id
_entity_poly.type
_entity_poly.pdbx_seq_one_letter_code
_entity_poly.pdbx_strand_id
1 'polypeptide(L)'
;KSFLFNIIWSLQMPLFILISGFVTKYSRPISDGKGLWKYVKRRTVAYMLPWAVWSFLVRGIIFGEDGFLNVKHLLWNMDSGYWFLATIWTISMIFGIASFIAERLSKENLLKKQIVLLGFYLVEMILLVGIGAILGLSFFAIKLTLYYMPFYYAGFLYGQFDDKIKESETGKKIIDS
;
A
#
# COMPACT_ATOMS: atom_id res chain seq x y z
N LYS A 1 -28.87 0.19 11.22
CA LYS A 1 -28.12 0.27 9.94
C LYS A 1 -28.35 -1.03 9.18
N SER A 2 -28.60 -0.99 7.87
CA SER A 2 -28.93 -2.18 7.08
C SER A 2 -27.72 -3.14 7.00
N PHE A 3 -27.97 -4.43 6.94
CA PHE A 3 -26.96 -5.48 6.77
C PHE A 3 -26.07 -5.24 5.53
N LEU A 4 -26.67 -4.81 4.43
CA LEU A 4 -25.98 -4.45 3.19
C LEU A 4 -25.00 -3.29 3.39
N PHE A 5 -25.37 -2.27 4.15
CA PHE A 5 -24.48 -1.15 4.46
C PHE A 5 -23.21 -1.61 5.19
N ASN A 6 -23.37 -2.51 6.17
CA ASN A 6 -22.23 -3.03 6.92
C ASN A 6 -21.29 -3.89 6.03
N ILE A 7 -21.85 -4.68 5.11
CA ILE A 7 -21.04 -5.45 4.14
C ILE A 7 -20.25 -4.51 3.22
N ILE A 8 -20.92 -3.53 2.61
CA ILE A 8 -20.26 -2.57 1.70
C ILE A 8 -19.14 -1.84 2.45
N TRP A 9 -19.41 -1.35 3.65
CA TRP A 9 -18.44 -0.65 4.48
C TRP A 9 -17.22 -1.51 4.83
N SER A 10 -17.44 -2.78 5.15
CA SER A 10 -16.37 -3.72 5.52
C SER A 10 -15.48 -4.11 4.33
N LEU A 11 -16.05 -4.21 3.14
CA LEU A 11 -15.33 -4.65 1.94
C LEU A 11 -14.66 -3.51 1.17
N GLN A 12 -15.14 -2.29 1.31
CA GLN A 12 -14.70 -1.15 0.52
C GLN A 12 -13.19 -0.92 0.64
N MET A 13 -12.66 -0.83 1.86
CA MET A 13 -11.24 -0.52 2.08
C MET A 13 -10.30 -1.68 1.69
N PRO A 14 -10.55 -2.94 2.09
CA PRO A 14 -9.79 -4.08 1.60
C PRO A 14 -9.75 -4.17 0.07
N LEU A 15 -10.89 -3.92 -0.60
CA LEU A 15 -10.97 -3.95 -2.06
C LEU A 15 -10.12 -2.86 -2.72
N PHE A 16 -10.16 -1.63 -2.22
CA PHE A 16 -9.31 -0.55 -2.72
C PHE A 16 -7.81 -0.87 -2.58
N ILE A 17 -7.42 -1.45 -1.45
CA ILE A 17 -6.02 -1.86 -1.21
C ILE A 17 -5.62 -3.01 -2.16
N LEU A 18 -6.49 -3.99 -2.36
CA LEU A 18 -6.29 -5.10 -3.28
C LEU A 18 -6.13 -4.60 -4.73
N ILE A 19 -7.03 -3.72 -5.19
CA ILE A 19 -6.94 -3.11 -6.52
C ILE A 19 -5.64 -2.31 -6.66
N SER A 20 -5.22 -1.60 -5.61
CA SER A 20 -3.96 -0.86 -5.62
C SER A 20 -2.74 -1.78 -5.79
N GLY A 21 -2.76 -2.96 -5.17
CA GLY A 21 -1.76 -4.00 -5.40
C GLY A 21 -1.81 -4.54 -6.84
N PHE A 22 -3.01 -4.85 -7.34
CA PHE A 22 -3.21 -5.32 -8.71
C PHE A 22 -2.66 -4.36 -9.77
N VAL A 23 -2.90 -3.06 -9.62
CA VAL A 23 -2.45 -2.03 -10.56
C VAL A 23 -0.92 -1.89 -10.61
N THR A 24 -0.18 -2.45 -9.63
CA THR A 24 1.29 -2.42 -9.67
C THR A 24 1.88 -3.14 -10.88
N LYS A 25 1.16 -4.10 -11.49
CA LYS A 25 1.59 -4.77 -12.72
C LYS A 25 1.83 -3.80 -13.89
N TYR A 26 1.10 -2.69 -13.93
CA TYR A 26 1.27 -1.65 -14.95
C TYR A 26 2.41 -0.66 -14.61
N SER A 27 3.03 -0.80 -13.46
CA SER A 27 4.15 0.04 -13.04
C SER A 27 5.45 -0.47 -13.65
N ARG A 28 6.32 0.44 -14.09
CA ARG A 28 7.66 0.07 -14.56
C ARG A 28 8.47 -0.54 -13.43
N PRO A 29 9.29 -1.58 -13.69
CA PRO A 29 10.22 -2.13 -12.71
C PRO A 29 11.14 -1.05 -12.13
N ILE A 30 11.40 -1.12 -10.84
CA ILE A 30 12.27 -0.17 -10.13
C ILE A 30 13.68 -0.78 -10.13
N SER A 31 14.46 -0.51 -11.18
CA SER A 31 15.78 -1.13 -11.38
C SER A 31 16.95 -0.34 -10.82
N ASP A 32 16.79 0.97 -10.64
CA ASP A 32 17.86 1.85 -10.20
C ASP A 32 17.41 2.83 -9.09
N GLY A 33 18.38 3.45 -8.41
CA GLY A 33 18.10 4.39 -7.32
C GLY A 33 17.35 5.66 -7.78
N LYS A 34 17.53 6.09 -9.01
CA LYS A 34 16.79 7.24 -9.58
C LYS A 34 15.33 6.88 -9.81
N GLY A 35 15.08 5.65 -10.28
CA GLY A 35 13.72 5.09 -10.44
C GLY A 35 13.01 4.97 -9.10
N LEU A 36 13.71 4.48 -8.06
CA LEU A 36 13.17 4.40 -6.70
C LEU A 36 12.81 5.79 -6.16
N TRP A 37 13.71 6.77 -6.31
CA TRP A 37 13.42 8.15 -5.87
C TRP A 37 12.22 8.75 -6.60
N LYS A 38 12.12 8.54 -7.91
CA LYS A 38 10.96 8.99 -8.70
C LYS A 38 9.67 8.32 -8.25
N TYR A 39 9.72 7.02 -7.93
CA TYR A 39 8.59 6.26 -7.39
C TYR A 39 8.14 6.83 -6.05
N VAL A 40 9.08 6.97 -5.08
CA VAL A 40 8.83 7.54 -3.76
C VAL A 40 8.22 8.93 -3.86
N LYS A 41 8.85 9.84 -4.62
CA LYS A 41 8.35 11.21 -4.80
C LYS A 41 6.92 11.24 -5.35
N ARG A 42 6.65 10.45 -6.40
CA ARG A 42 5.30 10.39 -7.02
C ARG A 42 4.24 9.89 -6.04
N ARG A 43 4.54 8.82 -5.30
CA ARG A 43 3.61 8.24 -4.33
C ARG A 43 3.40 9.17 -3.12
N THR A 44 4.48 9.80 -2.64
CA THR A 44 4.38 10.78 -1.53
C THR A 44 3.49 11.95 -1.92
N VAL A 45 3.70 12.55 -3.09
CA VAL A 45 2.84 13.64 -3.55
C VAL A 45 1.40 13.18 -3.74
N ALA A 46 1.17 11.99 -4.32
CA ALA A 46 -0.18 11.49 -4.59
C ALA A 46 -1.00 11.20 -3.33
N TYR A 47 -0.37 10.76 -2.24
CA TYR A 47 -1.07 10.34 -1.02
C TYR A 47 -0.88 11.31 0.15
N MET A 48 0.37 11.78 0.38
CA MET A 48 0.66 12.62 1.54
C MET A 48 0.23 14.07 1.35
N LEU A 49 0.23 14.59 0.12
CA LEU A 49 -0.26 15.94 -0.13
C LEU A 49 -1.77 16.05 0.15
N PRO A 50 -2.66 15.21 -0.41
CA PRO A 50 -4.08 15.24 -0.03
C PRO A 50 -4.29 14.97 1.47
N TRP A 51 -3.55 14.02 2.05
CA TRP A 51 -3.62 13.77 3.49
C TRP A 51 -3.30 15.01 4.32
N ALA A 52 -2.22 15.72 3.99
CA ALA A 52 -1.82 16.94 4.68
C ALA A 52 -2.86 18.07 4.51
N VAL A 53 -3.34 18.29 3.28
CA VAL A 53 -4.37 19.30 2.99
C VAL A 53 -5.65 19.04 3.79
N TRP A 54 -6.16 17.81 3.77
CA TRP A 54 -7.37 17.48 4.49
C TRP A 54 -7.19 17.51 6.01
N SER A 55 -6.05 17.04 6.52
CA SER A 55 -5.80 17.03 7.97
C SER A 55 -5.54 18.43 8.52
N PHE A 56 -4.58 19.16 7.95
CA PHE A 56 -4.21 20.48 8.48
C PHE A 56 -5.16 21.58 8.05
N LEU A 57 -5.43 21.72 6.75
CA LEU A 57 -6.20 22.84 6.24
C LEU A 57 -7.69 22.68 6.56
N VAL A 58 -8.27 21.55 6.21
CA VAL A 58 -9.71 21.36 6.33
C VAL A 58 -10.11 21.11 7.79
N ARG A 59 -9.56 20.08 8.44
CA ARG A 59 -9.93 19.77 9.82
C ARG A 59 -9.33 20.73 10.84
N GLY A 60 -8.03 21.05 10.72
CA GLY A 60 -7.36 21.95 11.66
C GLY A 60 -7.84 23.38 11.55
N ILE A 61 -7.76 23.99 10.36
CA ILE A 61 -8.03 25.42 10.19
C ILE A 61 -9.51 25.69 9.96
N ILE A 62 -10.16 25.01 9.00
CA ILE A 62 -11.54 25.32 8.62
C ILE A 62 -12.55 24.86 9.67
N PHE A 63 -12.39 23.63 10.21
CA PHE A 63 -13.26 23.11 11.26
C PHE A 63 -12.81 23.42 12.68
N GLY A 64 -11.61 24.01 12.88
CA GLY A 64 -11.11 24.40 14.19
C GLY A 64 -10.81 23.24 15.13
N GLU A 65 -10.47 22.07 14.58
CA GLU A 65 -10.10 20.90 15.37
C GLU A 65 -8.62 20.97 15.79
N ASP A 66 -8.32 21.54 16.94
CA ASP A 66 -6.95 21.82 17.44
C ASP A 66 -6.01 20.61 17.43
N GLY A 67 -6.53 19.40 17.62
CA GLY A 67 -5.75 18.16 17.52
C GLY A 67 -5.09 17.98 16.17
N PHE A 68 -5.68 18.47 15.08
CA PHE A 68 -5.13 18.38 13.71
C PHE A 68 -4.08 19.45 13.39
N LEU A 69 -3.93 20.46 14.24
CA LEU A 69 -2.84 21.45 14.16
C LEU A 69 -1.58 20.96 14.88
N ASN A 70 -1.69 19.90 15.69
CA ASN A 70 -0.57 19.32 16.41
C ASN A 70 0.00 18.11 15.66
N VAL A 71 1.19 18.26 15.08
CA VAL A 71 1.90 17.21 14.31
C VAL A 71 2.09 15.92 15.13
N LYS A 72 2.41 16.03 16.43
CA LYS A 72 2.54 14.86 17.29
C LYS A 72 1.22 14.12 17.43
N HIS A 73 0.12 14.83 17.65
CA HIS A 73 -1.21 14.23 17.72
C HIS A 73 -1.57 13.52 16.41
N LEU A 74 -1.30 14.15 15.27
CA LEU A 74 -1.54 13.56 13.94
C LEU A 74 -0.75 12.27 13.72
N LEU A 75 0.52 12.23 14.12
CA LEU A 75 1.36 11.07 13.91
C LEU A 75 1.00 9.89 14.84
N TRP A 76 0.63 10.19 16.11
CA TRP A 76 0.30 9.16 17.10
C TRP A 76 -1.17 8.71 17.11
N ASN A 77 -2.07 9.46 16.47
CA ASN A 77 -3.51 9.12 16.37
C ASN A 77 -3.97 9.14 14.90
N MET A 78 -3.12 8.69 13.99
CA MET A 78 -3.39 8.75 12.56
C MET A 78 -4.58 7.88 12.15
N ASP A 79 -4.90 6.84 12.91
CA ASP A 79 -6.05 5.96 12.73
C ASP A 79 -7.42 6.64 12.99
N SER A 80 -7.44 7.80 13.68
CA SER A 80 -8.64 8.58 13.94
C SER A 80 -9.03 9.57 12.82
N GLY A 81 -8.16 9.77 11.81
CA GLY A 81 -8.33 10.76 10.75
C GLY A 81 -8.42 10.16 9.34
N TYR A 82 -7.68 10.74 8.42
CA TYR A 82 -7.59 10.27 7.02
C TYR A 82 -6.55 9.14 6.89
N TRP A 83 -6.65 8.14 7.76
CA TRP A 83 -5.73 7.02 7.91
C TRP A 83 -5.48 6.24 6.61
N PHE A 84 -6.50 6.16 5.74
CA PHE A 84 -6.43 5.37 4.51
C PHE A 84 -5.28 5.84 3.58
N LEU A 85 -5.12 7.16 3.42
CA LEU A 85 -4.07 7.72 2.56
C LEU A 85 -2.66 7.44 3.12
N ALA A 86 -2.50 7.53 4.44
CA ALA A 86 -1.25 7.19 5.10
C ALA A 86 -0.95 5.69 5.01
N THR A 87 -1.94 4.85 5.27
CA THR A 87 -1.84 3.39 5.17
C THR A 87 -1.42 2.94 3.78
N ILE A 88 -2.10 3.41 2.72
CA ILE A 88 -1.76 3.02 1.35
C ILE A 88 -0.41 3.58 0.91
N TRP A 89 -0.02 4.77 1.40
CA TRP A 89 1.32 5.31 1.18
C TRP A 89 2.37 4.41 1.81
N THR A 90 2.24 4.05 3.10
CA THR A 90 3.18 3.17 3.81
C THR A 90 3.32 1.82 3.12
N ILE A 91 2.21 1.16 2.79
CA ILE A 91 2.22 -0.12 2.05
C ILE A 91 2.93 0.03 0.70
N SER A 92 2.65 1.13 -0.03
CA SER A 92 3.31 1.38 -1.31
C SER A 92 4.81 1.60 -1.16
N MET A 93 5.28 2.26 -0.10
CA MET A 93 6.71 2.46 0.17
C MET A 93 7.40 1.13 0.48
N ILE A 94 6.84 0.34 1.38
CA ILE A 94 7.29 -1.01 1.76
C ILE A 94 7.40 -1.88 0.50
N PHE A 95 6.33 -1.99 -0.26
CA PHE A 95 6.30 -2.78 -1.50
C PHE A 95 7.31 -2.27 -2.54
N GLY A 96 7.47 -0.96 -2.67
CA GLY A 96 8.43 -0.34 -3.59
C GLY A 96 9.89 -0.67 -3.24
N ILE A 97 10.23 -0.66 -1.95
CA ILE A 97 11.56 -1.01 -1.45
C ILE A 97 11.81 -2.51 -1.66
N ALA A 98 10.87 -3.38 -1.26
CA ALA A 98 10.98 -4.82 -1.48
C ALA A 98 11.13 -5.17 -2.98
N SER A 99 10.36 -4.52 -3.85
CA SER A 99 10.45 -4.68 -5.31
C SER A 99 11.79 -4.24 -5.87
N PHE A 100 12.34 -3.12 -5.40
CA PHE A 100 13.66 -2.63 -5.80
C PHE A 100 14.77 -3.61 -5.42
N ILE A 101 14.72 -4.16 -4.19
CA ILE A 101 15.68 -5.15 -3.72
C ILE A 101 15.56 -6.45 -4.53
N ALA A 102 14.33 -6.94 -4.75
CA ALA A 102 14.08 -8.13 -5.54
C ALA A 102 14.58 -8.01 -6.98
N GLU A 103 14.39 -6.84 -7.61
CA GLU A 103 14.91 -6.56 -8.95
C GLU A 103 16.44 -6.62 -9.02
N ARG A 104 17.12 -6.10 -8.00
CA ARG A 104 18.58 -6.12 -7.94
C ARG A 104 19.19 -7.50 -7.68
N LEU A 105 18.53 -8.29 -6.81
CA LEU A 105 19.05 -9.60 -6.40
C LEU A 105 18.67 -10.73 -7.35
N SER A 106 17.67 -10.55 -8.21
CA SER A 106 17.09 -11.67 -8.99
C SER A 106 16.63 -11.23 -10.39
N LYS A 107 17.53 -10.59 -11.17
CA LYS A 107 17.21 -10.06 -12.51
C LYS A 107 16.72 -11.10 -13.51
N GLU A 108 17.25 -12.33 -13.47
CA GLU A 108 17.06 -13.33 -14.53
C GLU A 108 16.03 -14.42 -14.20
N ASN A 109 15.72 -14.62 -12.92
CA ASN A 109 14.83 -15.70 -12.49
C ASN A 109 13.56 -15.15 -11.83
N LEU A 110 12.42 -15.27 -12.51
CA LEU A 110 11.14 -14.77 -12.05
C LEU A 110 10.71 -15.37 -10.71
N LEU A 111 10.88 -16.68 -10.51
CA LEU A 111 10.53 -17.35 -9.26
C LEU A 111 11.40 -16.85 -8.10
N LYS A 112 12.71 -16.73 -8.31
CA LYS A 112 13.64 -16.21 -7.32
C LYS A 112 13.28 -14.76 -6.95
N LYS A 113 12.93 -13.94 -7.93
CA LYS A 113 12.46 -12.57 -7.72
C LYS A 113 11.20 -12.50 -6.85
N GLN A 114 10.23 -13.38 -7.08
CA GLN A 114 8.99 -13.45 -6.29
C GLN A 114 9.28 -13.88 -4.83
N ILE A 115 10.16 -14.87 -4.63
CA ILE A 115 10.55 -15.35 -3.29
C ILE A 115 11.27 -14.23 -2.53
N VAL A 116 12.22 -13.55 -3.18
CA VAL A 116 12.97 -12.44 -2.57
C VAL A 116 12.02 -11.29 -2.21
N LEU A 117 11.10 -10.93 -3.11
CA LEU A 117 10.11 -9.89 -2.86
C LEU A 117 9.22 -10.24 -1.66
N LEU A 118 8.69 -11.46 -1.60
CA LEU A 118 7.89 -11.92 -0.48
C LEU A 118 8.70 -11.91 0.83
N GLY A 119 9.95 -12.41 0.78
CA GLY A 119 10.83 -12.44 1.96
C GLY A 119 11.08 -11.06 2.54
N PHE A 120 11.45 -10.08 1.71
CA PHE A 120 11.64 -8.70 2.17
C PHE A 120 10.34 -8.05 2.65
N TYR A 121 9.23 -8.30 1.96
CA TYR A 121 7.93 -7.81 2.37
C TYR A 121 7.52 -8.32 3.76
N LEU A 122 7.79 -9.60 4.08
CA LEU A 122 7.57 -10.16 5.40
C LEU A 122 8.52 -9.60 6.46
N VAL A 123 9.80 -9.39 6.12
CA VAL A 123 10.75 -8.72 7.03
C VAL A 123 10.28 -7.32 7.38
N GLU A 124 9.82 -6.56 6.41
CA GLU A 124 9.28 -5.20 6.64
C GLU A 124 8.00 -5.22 7.50
N MET A 125 7.13 -6.25 7.36
CA MET A 125 6.00 -6.46 8.28
C MET A 125 6.49 -6.68 9.73
N ILE A 126 7.50 -7.52 9.93
CA ILE A 126 8.06 -7.78 11.26
C ILE A 126 8.67 -6.51 11.86
N LEU A 127 9.39 -5.73 11.06
CA LEU A 127 9.93 -4.42 11.49
C LEU A 127 8.82 -3.45 11.90
N LEU A 128 7.71 -3.41 11.17
CA LEU A 128 6.56 -2.59 11.56
C LEU A 128 5.94 -3.04 12.89
N VAL A 129 5.85 -4.35 13.14
CA VAL A 129 5.41 -4.88 14.44
C VAL A 129 6.34 -4.40 15.56
N GLY A 130 7.66 -4.47 15.34
CA GLY A 130 8.65 -3.98 16.29
C GLY A 130 8.52 -2.47 16.56
N ILE A 131 8.36 -1.66 15.51
CA ILE A 131 8.12 -0.21 15.63
C ILE A 131 6.81 0.07 16.38
N GLY A 132 5.76 -0.67 16.07
CA GLY A 132 4.46 -0.56 16.74
C GLY A 132 4.49 -0.94 18.20
N ALA A 133 5.34 -1.90 18.60
CA ALA A 133 5.55 -2.27 20.00
C ALA A 133 6.25 -1.15 20.79
N ILE A 134 7.12 -0.36 20.14
CA ILE A 134 7.86 0.73 20.79
C ILE A 134 7.05 2.04 20.80
N LEU A 135 6.48 2.42 19.66
CA LEU A 135 5.83 3.73 19.48
C LEU A 135 4.30 3.70 19.66
N GLY A 136 3.72 2.51 19.72
CA GLY A 136 2.28 2.28 19.74
C GLY A 136 1.72 1.94 18.35
N LEU A 137 0.69 1.10 18.32
CA LEU A 137 0.09 0.62 17.07
C LEU A 137 -0.71 1.70 16.31
N SER A 138 -1.14 2.76 16.99
CA SER A 138 -1.80 3.91 16.37
C SER A 138 -0.81 4.89 15.71
N PHE A 139 0.49 4.78 16.05
CA PHE A 139 1.53 5.58 15.41
C PHE A 139 1.57 5.29 13.92
N PHE A 140 1.41 6.33 13.12
CA PHE A 140 1.42 6.28 11.65
C PHE A 140 0.49 5.20 11.06
N ALA A 141 -0.64 4.91 11.73
CA ALA A 141 -1.61 3.88 11.37
C ALA A 141 -0.99 2.47 11.17
N ILE A 142 0.04 2.10 11.96
CA ILE A 142 0.75 0.82 11.84
C ILE A 142 -0.22 -0.36 11.91
N LYS A 143 -1.18 -0.33 12.85
CA LYS A 143 -2.19 -1.39 13.00
C LYS A 143 -2.95 -1.63 11.67
N LEU A 144 -3.41 -0.57 11.04
CA LEU A 144 -4.16 -0.64 9.80
C LEU A 144 -3.25 -1.03 8.62
N THR A 145 -2.02 -0.53 8.60
CA THR A 145 -1.02 -0.94 7.62
C THR A 145 -0.77 -2.45 7.66
N LEU A 146 -0.50 -3.02 8.83
CA LEU A 146 -0.29 -4.46 9.01
C LEU A 146 -1.52 -5.27 8.61
N TYR A 147 -2.74 -4.79 8.95
CA TYR A 147 -3.98 -5.45 8.57
C TYR A 147 -4.20 -5.48 7.06
N TYR A 148 -3.85 -4.41 6.34
CA TYR A 148 -4.10 -4.28 4.90
C TYR A 148 -2.96 -4.77 4.01
N MET A 149 -1.74 -4.95 4.52
CA MET A 149 -0.59 -5.45 3.75
C MET A 149 -0.89 -6.77 3.00
N PRO A 150 -1.53 -7.80 3.60
CA PRO A 150 -1.87 -9.03 2.90
C PRO A 150 -2.80 -8.82 1.69
N PHE A 151 -3.76 -7.91 1.78
CA PHE A 151 -4.67 -7.59 0.66
C PHE A 151 -3.94 -6.94 -0.51
N TYR A 152 -2.99 -6.04 -0.22
CA TYR A 152 -2.17 -5.43 -1.25
C TYR A 152 -1.32 -6.47 -1.98
N TYR A 153 -0.67 -7.37 -1.23
CA TYR A 153 0.14 -8.44 -1.80
C TYR A 153 -0.71 -9.43 -2.59
N ALA A 154 -1.90 -9.79 -2.11
CA ALA A 154 -2.85 -10.63 -2.84
C ALA A 154 -3.26 -9.99 -4.17
N GLY A 155 -3.54 -8.69 -4.19
CA GLY A 155 -3.83 -7.95 -5.41
C GLY A 155 -2.67 -7.97 -6.40
N PHE A 156 -1.43 -7.78 -5.93
CA PHE A 156 -0.23 -7.91 -6.75
C PHE A 156 -0.09 -9.30 -7.35
N LEU A 157 -0.24 -10.36 -6.56
CA LEU A 157 -0.20 -11.75 -7.05
C LEU A 157 -1.27 -12.00 -8.10
N TYR A 158 -2.51 -11.58 -7.83
CA TYR A 158 -3.60 -11.72 -8.80
C TYR A 158 -3.26 -11.05 -10.14
N GLY A 159 -2.64 -9.87 -10.13
CA GLY A 159 -2.16 -9.20 -11.35
C GLY A 159 -1.15 -10.02 -12.14
N GLN A 160 -0.23 -10.70 -11.45
CA GLN A 160 0.76 -11.57 -12.08
C GLN A 160 0.12 -12.84 -12.69
N PHE A 161 -0.89 -13.41 -12.04
CA PHE A 161 -1.64 -14.57 -12.56
C PHE A 161 -2.50 -14.18 -13.78
N ASP A 162 -3.15 -13.03 -13.76
CA ASP A 162 -3.97 -12.52 -14.85
C ASP A 162 -3.16 -12.40 -16.16
N ASP A 163 -1.93 -11.90 -16.07
CA ASP A 163 -1.04 -11.81 -17.23
C ASP A 163 -0.66 -13.19 -17.77
N LYS A 164 -0.34 -14.16 -16.90
CA LYS A 164 -0.04 -15.54 -17.32
C LYS A 164 -1.23 -16.26 -17.95
N ILE A 165 -2.44 -16.03 -17.45
CA ILE A 165 -3.67 -16.60 -18.03
C ILE A 165 -3.90 -16.03 -19.42
N LYS A 166 -3.71 -14.73 -19.61
CA LYS A 166 -3.87 -14.06 -20.92
C LYS A 166 -2.81 -14.49 -21.94
N GLU A 167 -1.61 -14.81 -21.50
CA GLU A 167 -0.54 -15.34 -22.35
C GLU A 167 -0.76 -16.82 -22.75
N SER A 168 -1.56 -17.56 -21.99
CA SER A 168 -1.91 -18.95 -22.29
C SER A 168 -2.83 -19.02 -23.51
N GLU A 169 -2.61 -19.98 -24.43
CA GLU A 169 -3.49 -20.21 -25.60
C GLU A 169 -4.97 -20.47 -25.19
N THR A 170 -5.17 -21.08 -24.04
CA THR A 170 -6.51 -21.32 -23.47
C THR A 170 -7.17 -20.02 -23.05
N GLY A 171 -6.41 -19.07 -22.48
CA GLY A 171 -6.92 -17.77 -22.10
C GLY A 171 -7.34 -16.91 -23.29
N LYS A 172 -6.60 -16.98 -24.41
CA LYS A 172 -6.96 -16.28 -25.65
C LYS A 172 -8.31 -16.75 -26.21
N LYS A 173 -8.57 -18.06 -26.21
CA LYS A 173 -9.86 -18.61 -26.68
C LYS A 173 -11.06 -18.21 -25.82
N ILE A 174 -10.88 -17.95 -24.54
CA ILE A 174 -11.97 -17.55 -23.63
C ILE A 174 -12.29 -16.06 -23.79
N ILE A 175 -11.31 -15.24 -24.13
CA ILE A 175 -11.48 -13.78 -24.28
C ILE A 175 -12.09 -13.45 -25.66
N ASP A 176 -11.81 -14.28 -26.68
CA ASP A 176 -12.28 -14.09 -28.06
C ASP A 176 -13.65 -14.75 -28.32
N SER A 177 -14.27 -15.42 -27.34
CA SER A 177 -15.62 -16.01 -27.41
C SER A 177 -16.64 -15.17 -26.63
#